data_99d8ac5332c35131a7c0b6d3d7b5ae17
#
_entry.id   99d8ac5332c35131a7c0b6d3d7b5ae17
#
_cell.length_a   1.000
_cell.length_b   1.000
_cell.length_c   1.000
_cell.angle_alpha   90.00
_cell.angle_beta   90.00
_cell.angle_gamma   90.00
#
_symmetry.space_group_name_H-M   'P 1'
#
loop_
_entity.id
_entity.type
_entity.pdbx_description
1 polymer ?
#
loop_
_entity_poly.entity_id
_entity_poly.type
_entity_poly.pdbx_seq_one_letter_code
_entity_poly.pdbx_strand_id
1 'polypeptide(L)'
;MKNHFISFRYTISVVGISLIYVILIASLFWFYDKEKFVEILSSDRTLYSLKLSLICATVVALISTILAIPAAYALSRYNFPLKNVMDTLLELPMIVSPAALGAMILIFFNTRYGSYIQEHTVQVVFSIAGILIAQLVTILGISIRLIKAVMDEIPLRYEHIARTLGATQWKAFR
;
A
#
# COMPACT_ATOMS: atom_id res chain seq x y z
N MET A 1 -26.50 -28.06 -21.14
CA MET A 1 -25.77 -29.02 -20.26
C MET A 1 -24.27 -28.80 -20.19
N LYS A 2 -23.58 -28.29 -21.23
CA LYS A 2 -22.12 -28.11 -21.25
C LYS A 2 -21.59 -27.01 -20.28
N ASN A 3 -22.37 -25.97 -20.00
CA ASN A 3 -21.96 -24.87 -19.13
C ASN A 3 -21.96 -25.22 -17.63
N HIS A 4 -22.79 -26.16 -17.18
CA HIS A 4 -22.82 -26.60 -15.77
C HIS A 4 -21.57 -27.40 -15.37
N PHE A 5 -21.00 -28.19 -16.27
CA PHE A 5 -19.79 -28.97 -16.01
C PHE A 5 -18.54 -28.09 -15.92
N ILE A 6 -18.49 -27.04 -16.73
CA ILE A 6 -17.39 -26.07 -16.72
C ILE A 6 -17.43 -25.24 -15.43
N SER A 7 -18.61 -24.75 -15.05
CA SER A 7 -18.84 -24.03 -13.80
C SER A 7 -18.44 -24.86 -12.57
N PHE A 8 -18.82 -26.14 -12.53
CA PHE A 8 -18.53 -27.03 -11.41
C PHE A 8 -17.00 -27.25 -11.20
N ARG A 9 -16.23 -27.41 -12.26
CA ARG A 9 -14.77 -27.58 -12.18
C ARG A 9 -14.08 -26.33 -11.63
N TYR A 10 -14.48 -25.15 -12.07
CA TYR A 10 -13.92 -23.88 -11.53
C TYR A 10 -14.33 -23.66 -10.07
N THR A 11 -15.56 -24.00 -9.70
CA THR A 11 -16.01 -23.92 -8.30
C THR A 11 -15.18 -24.83 -7.40
N ILE A 12 -14.90 -26.07 -7.82
CA ILE A 12 -14.04 -26.99 -7.05
C ILE A 12 -12.64 -26.41 -6.85
N SER A 13 -12.05 -25.78 -7.89
CA SER A 13 -10.73 -25.18 -7.76
C SER A 13 -10.72 -24.03 -6.75
N VAL A 14 -11.74 -23.16 -6.78
CA VAL A 14 -11.88 -22.07 -5.81
C VAL A 14 -12.05 -22.60 -4.39
N VAL A 15 -12.93 -23.60 -4.21
CA VAL A 15 -13.15 -24.24 -2.91
C VAL A 15 -11.87 -24.91 -2.41
N GLY A 16 -11.14 -25.63 -3.27
CA GLY A 16 -9.88 -26.28 -2.91
C GLY A 16 -8.81 -25.27 -2.43
N ILE A 17 -8.65 -24.15 -3.14
CA ILE A 17 -7.72 -23.09 -2.75
C ILE A 17 -8.16 -22.46 -1.42
N SER A 18 -9.46 -22.15 -1.27
CA SER A 18 -10.00 -21.58 -0.02
C SER A 18 -9.80 -22.53 1.16
N LEU A 19 -9.93 -23.83 0.95
CA LEU A 19 -9.76 -24.85 1.98
C LEU A 19 -8.31 -24.90 2.50
N ILE A 20 -7.33 -24.70 1.62
CA ILE A 20 -5.91 -24.59 2.01
C ILE A 20 -5.72 -23.42 2.99
N TYR A 21 -6.26 -22.23 2.68
CA TYR A 21 -6.15 -21.07 3.57
C TYR A 21 -6.88 -21.32 4.90
N VAL A 22 -8.05 -21.92 4.87
CA VAL A 22 -8.79 -22.26 6.09
C VAL A 22 -8.00 -23.25 6.96
N ILE A 23 -7.39 -24.29 6.37
CA ILE A 23 -6.54 -25.24 7.11
C ILE A 23 -5.34 -24.55 7.73
N LEU A 24 -4.67 -23.65 6.99
CA LEU A 24 -3.52 -22.90 7.52
C LEU A 24 -3.93 -22.00 8.70
N ILE A 25 -5.05 -21.31 8.59
CA ILE A 25 -5.58 -20.50 9.70
C ILE A 25 -5.99 -21.38 10.88
N ALA A 26 -6.69 -22.49 10.61
CA ALA A 26 -7.12 -23.43 11.66
C ALA A 26 -5.93 -24.05 12.40
N SER A 27 -4.79 -24.26 11.73
CA SER A 27 -3.60 -24.79 12.36
C SER A 27 -3.05 -23.88 13.48
N LEU A 28 -3.30 -22.57 13.42
CA LEU A 28 -2.90 -21.63 14.46
C LEU A 28 -3.65 -21.90 15.77
N PHE A 29 -4.91 -22.36 15.68
CA PHE A 29 -5.70 -22.67 16.85
C PHE A 29 -5.22 -23.94 17.59
N TRP A 30 -4.42 -24.78 16.96
CA TRP A 30 -3.79 -25.93 17.62
C TRP A 30 -2.83 -25.53 18.72
N PHE A 31 -2.17 -24.40 18.58
CA PHE A 31 -1.24 -23.83 19.56
C PHE A 31 -1.91 -22.80 20.48
N TYR A 32 -3.24 -22.66 20.39
CA TYR A 32 -3.98 -21.66 21.14
C TYR A 32 -4.15 -22.04 22.61
N ASP A 33 -3.47 -21.29 23.49
CA ASP A 33 -3.65 -21.35 24.93
C ASP A 33 -4.50 -20.14 25.36
N LYS A 34 -5.73 -20.44 25.83
CA LYS A 34 -6.75 -19.42 26.11
C LYS A 34 -6.31 -18.43 27.20
N GLU A 35 -5.64 -18.93 28.26
CA GLU A 35 -5.22 -18.10 29.40
C GLU A 35 -4.09 -17.16 28.98
N LYS A 36 -3.06 -17.68 28.32
CA LYS A 36 -1.95 -16.87 27.79
C LYS A 36 -2.41 -15.87 26.75
N PHE A 37 -3.39 -16.21 25.92
CA PHE A 37 -3.89 -15.30 24.90
C PHE A 37 -4.57 -14.08 25.50
N VAL A 38 -5.42 -14.27 26.52
CA VAL A 38 -6.09 -13.18 27.21
C VAL A 38 -5.08 -12.30 27.97
N GLU A 39 -4.12 -12.92 28.64
CA GLU A 39 -3.03 -12.22 29.34
C GLU A 39 -2.20 -11.34 28.39
N ILE A 40 -1.79 -11.90 27.24
CA ILE A 40 -0.99 -11.18 26.23
C ILE A 40 -1.83 -10.03 25.64
N LEU A 41 -3.10 -10.25 25.29
CA LEU A 41 -3.98 -9.23 24.74
C LEU A 41 -4.22 -8.08 25.70
N SER A 42 -4.32 -8.36 26.98
CA SER A 42 -4.54 -7.38 28.05
C SER A 42 -3.26 -6.70 28.53
N SER A 43 -2.09 -7.13 28.04
CA SER A 43 -0.84 -6.53 28.46
C SER A 43 -0.71 -5.09 27.92
N ASP A 44 -0.21 -4.18 28.75
CA ASP A 44 0.05 -2.78 28.39
C ASP A 44 0.92 -2.65 27.16
N ARG A 45 1.89 -3.56 27.00
CA ARG A 45 2.79 -3.60 25.84
C ARG A 45 2.03 -3.88 24.53
N THR A 46 1.10 -4.83 24.55
CA THR A 46 0.28 -5.19 23.36
C THR A 46 -0.68 -4.05 23.01
N LEU A 47 -1.35 -3.49 24.01
CA LEU A 47 -2.26 -2.35 23.81
C LEU A 47 -1.53 -1.12 23.25
N TYR A 48 -0.34 -0.82 23.77
CA TYR A 48 0.50 0.25 23.25
C TYR A 48 0.91 -0.01 21.79
N SER A 49 1.35 -1.24 21.46
CA SER A 49 1.76 -1.60 20.10
C SER A 49 0.61 -1.53 19.10
N LEU A 50 -0.60 -1.97 19.50
CA LEU A 50 -1.81 -1.87 18.68
C LEU A 50 -2.19 -0.41 18.44
N LYS A 51 -2.20 0.41 19.48
CA LYS A 51 -2.49 1.84 19.38
C LYS A 51 -1.48 2.55 18.47
N LEU A 52 -0.20 2.29 18.66
CA LEU A 52 0.87 2.85 17.83
C LEU A 52 0.69 2.44 16.35
N SER A 53 0.44 1.16 16.09
CA SER A 53 0.24 0.64 14.72
C SER A 53 -0.96 1.30 14.04
N LEU A 54 -2.08 1.46 14.74
CA LEU A 54 -3.28 2.11 14.20
C LEU A 54 -3.03 3.59 13.88
N ILE A 55 -2.35 4.30 14.77
CA ILE A 55 -2.01 5.72 14.54
C ILE A 55 -1.07 5.84 13.33
N CYS A 56 0.01 5.07 13.29
CA CYS A 56 0.96 5.10 12.18
C CYS A 56 0.27 4.74 10.85
N ALA A 57 -0.55 3.69 10.82
CA ALA A 57 -1.27 3.27 9.63
C ALA A 57 -2.23 4.36 9.14
N THR A 58 -2.97 5.00 10.05
CA THR A 58 -3.92 6.07 9.70
C THR A 58 -3.19 7.29 9.14
N VAL A 59 -2.13 7.73 9.80
CA VAL A 59 -1.32 8.88 9.35
C VAL A 59 -0.73 8.61 7.97
N VAL A 60 -0.11 7.45 7.79
CA VAL A 60 0.50 7.06 6.52
C VAL A 60 -0.55 6.92 5.41
N ALA A 61 -1.71 6.33 5.68
CA ALA A 61 -2.77 6.20 4.69
C ALA A 61 -3.28 7.57 4.21
N LEU A 62 -3.47 8.52 5.13
CA LEU A 62 -3.88 9.88 4.77
C LEU A 62 -2.82 10.60 3.93
N ILE A 63 -1.56 10.60 4.37
CA ILE A 63 -0.45 11.24 3.65
C ILE A 63 -0.29 10.59 2.27
N SER A 64 -0.26 9.27 2.22
CA SER A 64 -0.12 8.51 0.98
C SER A 64 -1.24 8.83 -0.02
N THR A 65 -2.49 8.87 0.44
CA THR A 65 -3.63 9.20 -0.44
C THR A 65 -3.53 10.62 -0.98
N ILE A 66 -3.19 11.60 -0.14
CA ILE A 66 -3.03 13.00 -0.55
C ILE A 66 -1.94 13.14 -1.61
N LEU A 67 -0.80 12.46 -1.43
CA LEU A 67 0.31 12.48 -2.38
C LEU A 67 0.03 11.66 -3.65
N ALA A 68 -0.72 10.56 -3.52
CA ALA A 68 -1.01 9.67 -4.63
C ALA A 68 -1.98 10.29 -5.65
N ILE A 69 -2.93 11.12 -5.23
CA ILE A 69 -3.91 11.74 -6.14
C ILE A 69 -3.22 12.55 -7.24
N PRO A 70 -2.38 13.55 -6.96
CA PRO A 70 -1.73 14.34 -8.02
C PRO A 70 -0.73 13.50 -8.84
N ALA A 71 -0.04 12.55 -8.23
CA ALA A 71 0.88 11.67 -8.93
C ALA A 71 0.15 10.75 -9.92
N ALA A 72 -0.94 10.12 -9.49
CA ALA A 72 -1.78 9.26 -10.33
C ALA A 72 -2.42 10.06 -11.48
N TYR A 73 -2.89 11.28 -11.20
CA TYR A 73 -3.43 12.17 -12.23
C TYR A 73 -2.38 12.51 -13.28
N ALA A 74 -1.17 12.87 -12.85
CA ALA A 74 -0.07 13.16 -13.78
C ALA A 74 0.28 11.94 -14.65
N LEU A 75 0.36 10.76 -14.06
CA LEU A 75 0.65 9.52 -14.77
C LEU A 75 -0.48 9.06 -15.69
N SER A 76 -1.74 9.34 -15.36
CA SER A 76 -2.89 8.97 -16.19
C SER A 76 -3.09 9.95 -17.35
N ARG A 77 -3.00 11.26 -17.10
CA ARG A 77 -3.45 12.31 -18.03
C ARG A 77 -2.35 12.95 -18.85
N TYR A 78 -1.11 12.97 -18.39
CA TYR A 78 0.00 13.62 -19.10
C TYR A 78 0.94 12.63 -19.74
N ASN A 79 1.48 13.02 -20.91
CA ASN A 79 2.60 12.35 -21.55
C ASN A 79 3.85 13.23 -21.35
N PHE A 80 4.83 12.73 -20.62
CA PHE A 80 6.08 13.38 -20.37
C PHE A 80 7.26 12.41 -20.57
N PRO A 81 8.48 12.92 -20.85
CA PRO A 81 9.65 12.06 -20.98
C PRO A 81 9.86 11.29 -19.68
N LEU A 82 10.32 10.03 -19.81
CA LEU A 82 10.55 9.09 -18.69
C LEU A 82 9.29 8.64 -17.92
N LYS A 83 8.08 8.92 -18.40
CA LYS A 83 6.83 8.46 -17.77
C LYS A 83 6.85 6.96 -17.45
N ASN A 84 7.25 6.12 -18.41
CA ASN A 84 7.29 4.67 -18.22
C ASN A 84 8.31 4.24 -17.18
N VAL A 85 9.45 4.95 -17.08
CA VAL A 85 10.45 4.69 -16.06
C VAL A 85 9.92 5.05 -14.68
N MET A 86 9.25 6.20 -14.55
CA MET A 86 8.61 6.63 -13.29
C MET A 86 7.51 5.67 -12.88
N ASP A 87 6.68 5.23 -13.81
CA ASP A 87 5.62 4.24 -13.55
C ASP A 87 6.22 2.94 -13.00
N THR A 88 7.26 2.40 -13.66
CA THR A 88 7.97 1.21 -13.20
C THR A 88 8.63 1.39 -11.83
N LEU A 89 9.27 2.54 -11.57
CA LEU A 89 9.90 2.84 -10.28
C LEU A 89 8.89 2.85 -9.13
N LEU A 90 7.69 3.39 -9.37
CA LEU A 90 6.62 3.41 -8.38
C LEU A 90 5.99 2.03 -8.14
N GLU A 91 6.19 1.08 -9.06
CA GLU A 91 5.77 -0.31 -8.89
C GLU A 91 6.78 -1.15 -8.08
N LEU A 92 8.06 -0.74 -8.01
CA LEU A 92 9.10 -1.51 -7.30
C LEU A 92 8.73 -1.85 -5.84
N PRO A 93 8.17 -0.94 -5.02
CA PRO A 93 7.78 -1.27 -3.66
C PRO A 93 6.73 -2.39 -3.54
N MET A 94 5.95 -2.65 -4.59
CA MET A 94 4.97 -3.74 -4.61
C MET A 94 5.61 -5.09 -4.91
N ILE A 95 6.70 -5.09 -5.68
CA ILE A 95 7.40 -6.31 -6.11
C ILE A 95 8.41 -6.74 -5.04
N VAL A 96 9.03 -5.78 -4.38
CA VAL A 96 10.05 -6.02 -3.35
C VAL A 96 9.37 -6.45 -2.05
N SER A 97 9.91 -7.46 -1.38
CA SER A 97 9.36 -7.89 -0.08
C SER A 97 9.51 -6.77 0.97
N PRO A 98 8.58 -6.66 1.94
CA PRO A 98 8.68 -5.65 3.01
C PRO A 98 9.99 -5.73 3.80
N ALA A 99 10.55 -6.93 3.98
CA ALA A 99 11.83 -7.14 4.64
C ALA A 99 12.99 -6.53 3.84
N ALA A 100 12.99 -6.74 2.52
CA ALA A 100 14.01 -6.16 1.63
C ALA A 100 13.89 -4.63 1.57
N LEU A 101 12.68 -4.07 1.53
CA LEU A 101 12.47 -2.62 1.64
C LEU A 101 13.02 -2.06 2.95
N GLY A 102 12.75 -2.71 4.07
CA GLY A 102 13.30 -2.33 5.36
C GLY A 102 14.83 -2.34 5.36
N ALA A 103 15.45 -3.38 4.77
CA ALA A 103 16.90 -3.46 4.62
C ALA A 103 17.46 -2.33 3.72
N MET A 104 16.80 -2.00 2.61
CA MET A 104 17.21 -0.90 1.73
C MET A 104 17.18 0.46 2.46
N ILE A 105 16.12 0.72 3.22
CA ILE A 105 16.00 1.92 4.05
C ILE A 105 17.11 1.96 5.10
N LEU A 106 17.36 0.84 5.79
CA LEU A 106 18.42 0.73 6.78
C LEU A 106 19.80 1.01 6.16
N ILE A 107 20.10 0.39 5.01
CA ILE A 107 21.35 0.61 4.29
C ILE A 107 21.50 2.07 3.91
N PHE A 108 20.45 2.69 3.33
CA PHE A 108 20.47 4.10 2.94
C PHE A 108 20.80 5.01 4.12
N PHE A 109 20.13 4.84 5.25
CA PHE A 109 20.34 5.68 6.44
C PHE A 109 21.67 5.39 7.17
N ASN A 110 22.34 4.29 6.86
CA ASN A 110 23.71 4.03 7.33
C ASN A 110 24.81 4.51 6.36
N THR A 111 24.45 5.09 5.20
CA THR A 111 25.42 5.77 4.35
C THR A 111 25.81 7.13 4.93
N ARG A 112 26.90 7.72 4.44
CA ARG A 112 27.36 9.05 4.84
C ARG A 112 26.28 10.12 4.72
N TYR A 113 25.48 10.07 3.66
CA TYR A 113 24.37 11.02 3.45
C TYR A 113 23.19 10.75 4.40
N GLY A 114 22.83 9.52 4.57
CA GLY A 114 21.75 9.13 5.48
C GLY A 114 22.08 9.42 6.94
N SER A 115 23.31 9.16 7.38
CA SER A 115 23.79 9.51 8.73
C SER A 115 23.72 11.02 8.96
N TYR A 116 24.18 11.81 7.99
CA TYR A 116 24.09 13.27 8.08
C TYR A 116 22.66 13.78 8.24
N ILE A 117 21.71 13.19 7.50
CA ILE A 117 20.28 13.52 7.65
C ILE A 117 19.79 13.18 9.05
N GLN A 118 20.15 12.00 9.58
CA GLN A 118 19.72 11.57 10.93
C GLN A 118 20.29 12.47 12.03
N GLU A 119 21.53 12.91 11.91
CA GLU A 119 22.17 13.80 12.89
C GLU A 119 21.54 15.19 12.94
N HIS A 120 21.04 15.70 11.79
CA HIS A 120 20.56 17.07 11.68
C HIS A 120 19.02 17.18 11.68
N THR A 121 18.28 16.08 11.59
CA THR A 121 16.81 16.10 11.55
C THR A 121 16.19 15.16 12.58
N VAL A 122 15.93 13.91 12.22
CA VAL A 122 15.27 12.92 13.05
C VAL A 122 15.98 11.59 12.90
N GLN A 123 16.19 10.91 14.01
CA GLN A 123 16.68 9.54 14.00
C GLN A 123 15.64 8.63 13.36
N VAL A 124 16.00 7.97 12.27
CA VAL A 124 15.10 7.10 11.48
C VAL A 124 15.30 5.63 11.84
N VAL A 125 16.58 5.21 11.98
CA VAL A 125 16.91 3.82 12.26
C VAL A 125 16.40 3.42 13.66
N PHE A 126 15.64 2.32 13.73
CA PHE A 126 14.99 1.79 14.94
C PHE A 126 14.08 2.78 15.67
N SER A 127 13.41 3.68 14.94
CA SER A 127 12.51 4.66 15.49
C SER A 127 11.11 4.60 14.87
N ILE A 128 10.15 5.33 15.45
CA ILE A 128 8.80 5.49 14.88
C ILE A 128 8.87 6.13 13.49
N ALA A 129 9.81 7.07 13.27
CA ALA A 129 10.01 7.68 11.96
C ALA A 129 10.40 6.64 10.89
N GLY A 130 11.22 5.66 11.23
CA GLY A 130 11.55 4.55 10.34
C GLY A 130 10.33 3.71 9.96
N ILE A 131 9.45 3.43 10.92
CA ILE A 131 8.18 2.72 10.65
C ILE A 131 7.32 3.52 9.68
N LEU A 132 7.15 4.82 9.91
CA LEU A 132 6.35 5.70 9.05
C LEU A 132 6.91 5.76 7.62
N ILE A 133 8.23 5.89 7.46
CA ILE A 133 8.89 5.93 6.16
C ILE A 133 8.71 4.60 5.42
N ALA A 134 8.95 3.47 6.07
CA ALA A 134 8.80 2.15 5.47
C ALA A 134 7.36 1.89 5.00
N GLN A 135 6.37 2.22 5.83
CA GLN A 135 4.97 2.13 5.48
C GLN A 135 4.60 3.09 4.35
N LEU A 136 5.09 4.35 4.40
CA LEU A 136 4.79 5.34 3.38
C LEU A 136 5.29 4.90 2.00
N VAL A 137 6.54 4.45 1.90
CA VAL A 137 7.12 3.96 0.63
C VAL A 137 6.29 2.82 0.06
N THR A 138 5.88 1.86 0.88
CA THR A 138 5.07 0.72 0.45
C THR A 138 3.67 1.13 0.01
N ILE A 139 2.98 1.91 0.84
CA ILE A 139 1.56 2.26 0.62
C ILE A 139 1.42 3.28 -0.51
N LEU A 140 2.39 4.20 -0.66
CA LEU A 140 2.34 5.23 -1.70
C LEU A 140 2.32 4.62 -3.10
N GLY A 141 3.18 3.64 -3.39
CA GLY A 141 3.20 2.94 -4.67
C GLY A 141 1.85 2.27 -4.99
N ILE A 142 1.30 1.54 -4.01
CA ILE A 142 -0.01 0.88 -4.14
C ILE A 142 -1.12 1.91 -4.38
N SER A 143 -1.14 3.00 -3.60
CA SER A 143 -2.15 4.05 -3.71
C SER A 143 -2.13 4.74 -5.07
N ILE A 144 -0.94 5.08 -5.58
CA ILE A 144 -0.79 5.69 -6.91
C ILE A 144 -1.34 4.75 -7.99
N ARG A 145 -1.00 3.47 -7.92
CA ARG A 145 -1.44 2.48 -8.91
C ARG A 145 -2.95 2.28 -8.90
N LEU A 146 -3.56 2.15 -7.72
CA LEU A 146 -5.01 1.99 -7.60
C LEU A 146 -5.77 3.21 -8.11
N ILE A 147 -5.35 4.41 -7.71
CA ILE A 147 -5.98 5.66 -8.16
C ILE A 147 -5.78 5.84 -9.66
N LYS A 148 -4.57 5.58 -10.18
CA LYS A 148 -4.30 5.64 -11.62
C LYS A 148 -5.18 4.69 -12.41
N ALA A 149 -5.34 3.45 -11.97
CA ALA A 149 -6.19 2.45 -12.63
C ALA A 149 -7.64 2.95 -12.76
N VAL A 150 -8.20 3.51 -11.69
CA VAL A 150 -9.55 4.10 -11.72
C VAL A 150 -9.60 5.31 -12.67
N MET A 151 -8.58 6.17 -12.67
CA MET A 151 -8.54 7.33 -13.57
C MET A 151 -8.41 6.91 -15.05
N ASP A 152 -7.67 5.86 -15.35
CA ASP A 152 -7.50 5.36 -16.71
C ASP A 152 -8.80 4.77 -17.30
N GLU A 153 -9.73 4.29 -16.44
CA GLU A 153 -11.06 3.84 -16.85
C GLU A 153 -11.98 5.01 -17.24
N ILE A 154 -11.72 6.23 -16.76
CA ILE A 154 -12.53 7.40 -17.08
C ILE A 154 -12.05 8.02 -18.40
N PRO A 155 -12.87 8.03 -19.47
CA PRO A 155 -12.50 8.60 -20.76
C PRO A 155 -12.19 10.10 -20.65
N LEU A 156 -11.07 10.53 -21.22
CA LEU A 156 -10.63 11.94 -21.28
C LEU A 156 -11.70 12.89 -21.87
N ARG A 157 -12.58 12.37 -22.69
CA ARG A 157 -13.67 13.17 -23.29
C ARG A 157 -14.55 13.86 -22.26
N TYR A 158 -14.73 13.30 -21.08
CA TYR A 158 -15.54 13.94 -20.03
C TYR A 158 -14.86 15.20 -19.48
N GLU A 159 -13.55 15.15 -19.29
CA GLU A 159 -12.78 16.33 -18.90
C GLU A 159 -12.80 17.42 -20.00
N HIS A 160 -12.71 17.01 -21.25
CA HIS A 160 -12.81 17.95 -22.39
C HIS A 160 -14.19 18.61 -22.46
N ILE A 161 -15.28 17.84 -22.29
CA ILE A 161 -16.65 18.40 -22.28
C ILE A 161 -16.83 19.35 -21.10
N ALA A 162 -16.38 19.02 -19.91
CA ALA A 162 -16.45 19.91 -18.75
C ALA A 162 -15.72 21.24 -19.02
N ARG A 163 -14.56 21.17 -19.67
CA ARG A 163 -13.78 22.38 -20.03
C ARG A 163 -14.45 23.22 -21.12
N THR A 164 -15.13 22.63 -22.10
CA THR A 164 -15.90 23.38 -23.09
C THR A 164 -17.11 24.09 -22.46
N LEU A 165 -17.62 23.57 -21.34
CA LEU A 165 -18.66 24.19 -20.51
C LEU A 165 -18.12 25.25 -19.54
N GLY A 166 -16.84 25.62 -19.64
CA GLY A 166 -16.19 26.65 -18.81
C GLY A 166 -15.62 26.18 -17.49
N ALA A 167 -15.52 24.86 -17.23
CA ALA A 167 -14.84 24.36 -16.04
C ALA A 167 -13.33 24.55 -16.17
N THR A 168 -12.70 25.00 -15.07
CA THR A 168 -11.23 24.96 -14.96
C THR A 168 -10.73 23.52 -14.89
N GLN A 169 -9.45 23.27 -15.19
CA GLN A 169 -8.87 21.93 -15.14
C GLN A 169 -9.11 21.23 -13.78
N TRP A 170 -8.98 21.97 -12.69
CA TRP A 170 -9.24 21.47 -11.34
C TRP A 170 -10.73 21.13 -11.11
N LYS A 171 -11.65 21.93 -11.66
CA LYS A 171 -13.09 21.64 -11.59
C LYS A 171 -13.50 20.46 -12.46
N ALA A 172 -12.83 20.27 -13.59
CA ALA A 172 -13.09 19.16 -14.49
C ALA A 172 -12.56 17.82 -13.94
N PHE A 173 -11.49 17.88 -13.10
CA PHE A 173 -10.95 16.72 -12.38
C PHE A 173 -11.83 16.29 -11.21
N ARG A 174 -12.44 17.23 -10.49
CA ARG A 174 -13.25 17.00 -9.29
C ARG A 174 -14.67 16.56 -9.62
#